data_4e184e6289b1d4e6eb22a3410353fd38
#
_entry.id   4e184e6289b1d4e6eb22a3410353fd38
#
_cell.length_a   1.000
_cell.length_b   1.000
_cell.length_c   1.000
_cell.angle_alpha   90.00
_cell.angle_beta   90.00
_cell.angle_gamma   90.00
#
_symmetry.space_group_name_H-M   'P 1'
#
loop_
_entity.id
_entity.type
_entity.pdbx_description
1 polymer ?
#
loop_
_entity_poly.entity_id
_entity_poly.type
_entity_poly.pdbx_seq_one_letter_code
_entity_poly.pdbx_strand_id
1 'polypeptide(L)'
;MIYEQAGESFNINSPKQLGVILFEKMQLPGGKKTKTGYSTAADVLEKLAPEHPIVASILEYRTLAKLKSTYADGLAGFIGPDGRIHSTFNQTITATGRISSTEPNLQNIPVRMELGRLIRKVFVPKPGCVFVDADYSQIELRVLAHLSRDERLIQAYRDAEDIHRITASQVFHIPFDEVTPLQRRNAKAVNFGIVYGISSFGLSQDLSISRKEASEYIEKYFETYPGIKSFLDGLVENAKKNGYVTTLYGRRRPMPELKSSNFMQRSFGERVAMNAPIQGTAADIIKIAMIHVSERLKKEQLKSRLILQVHDELLIEAEESELEQVKTILREEMQGAAELSVRLEIDMHTGKNWYEAK
;
A
#
# COMPACT_ATOMS: atom_id res chain seq x y z
N MET A 1 21.57 0.17 -26.82
CA MET A 1 22.06 -0.13 -25.43
C MET A 1 21.80 -1.59 -25.01
N ILE A 2 20.54 -2.08 -24.76
CA ILE A 2 20.31 -3.48 -24.32
C ILE A 2 20.76 -4.49 -25.36
N TYR A 3 20.42 -4.34 -26.65
CA TYR A 3 20.83 -5.23 -27.74
C TYR A 3 22.34 -5.21 -28.00
N GLU A 4 22.98 -4.06 -27.85
CA GLU A 4 24.45 -3.93 -27.94
C GLU A 4 25.15 -4.71 -26.83
N GLN A 5 24.66 -4.61 -25.61
CA GLN A 5 25.19 -5.36 -24.47
C GLN A 5 24.93 -6.87 -24.58
N ALA A 6 23.80 -7.26 -25.17
CA ALA A 6 23.46 -8.64 -25.41
C ALA A 6 24.16 -9.26 -26.62
N GLY A 7 24.68 -8.42 -27.54
CA GLY A 7 25.28 -8.85 -28.81
C GLY A 7 24.28 -9.28 -29.89
N GLU A 8 22.98 -9.22 -29.61
CA GLU A 8 21.91 -9.61 -30.53
C GLU A 8 20.57 -8.97 -30.20
N SER A 9 19.67 -8.97 -31.18
CA SER A 9 18.29 -8.51 -31.00
C SER A 9 17.39 -9.64 -30.51
N PHE A 10 16.51 -9.35 -29.55
CA PHE A 10 15.54 -10.29 -29.00
C PHE A 10 14.33 -9.54 -28.44
N ASN A 11 13.23 -10.24 -28.12
CA ASN A 11 12.09 -9.61 -27.49
C ASN A 11 12.33 -9.48 -25.97
N ILE A 12 12.66 -8.26 -25.51
CA ILE A 12 12.93 -7.93 -24.10
C ILE A 12 11.71 -8.23 -23.21
N ASN A 13 10.50 -8.12 -23.76
CA ASN A 13 9.25 -8.39 -23.05
C ASN A 13 8.92 -9.90 -22.97
N SER A 14 9.68 -10.77 -23.64
CA SER A 14 9.52 -12.21 -23.54
C SER A 14 10.38 -12.77 -22.39
N PRO A 15 9.81 -13.23 -21.28
CA PRO A 15 10.58 -13.82 -20.18
C PRO A 15 11.46 -14.99 -20.63
N LYS A 16 10.97 -15.78 -21.60
CA LYS A 16 11.69 -16.93 -22.15
C LYS A 16 12.95 -16.51 -22.91
N GLN A 17 12.81 -15.55 -23.85
CA GLN A 17 13.95 -15.07 -24.63
C GLN A 17 14.95 -14.34 -23.73
N LEU A 18 14.47 -13.48 -22.86
CA LEU A 18 15.32 -12.77 -21.92
C LEU A 18 16.08 -13.72 -20.99
N GLY A 19 15.42 -14.78 -20.49
CA GLY A 19 16.07 -15.79 -19.65
C GLY A 19 17.20 -16.52 -20.37
N VAL A 20 17.02 -16.86 -21.66
CA VAL A 20 18.08 -17.46 -22.48
C VAL A 20 19.26 -16.48 -22.66
N ILE A 21 18.98 -15.23 -22.98
CA ILE A 21 20.02 -14.21 -23.15
C ILE A 21 20.85 -14.07 -21.86
N LEU A 22 20.19 -13.80 -20.73
CA LEU A 22 20.88 -13.48 -19.48
C LEU A 22 21.61 -14.71 -18.88
N PHE A 23 20.95 -15.87 -18.84
CA PHE A 23 21.43 -16.99 -18.04
C PHE A 23 22.09 -18.12 -18.87
N GLU A 24 21.81 -18.22 -20.17
CA GLU A 24 22.48 -19.23 -21.03
C GLU A 24 23.61 -18.59 -21.86
N LYS A 25 23.34 -17.47 -22.56
CA LYS A 25 24.33 -16.85 -23.44
C LYS A 25 25.34 -15.99 -22.70
N MET A 26 24.84 -15.09 -21.82
CA MET A 26 25.71 -14.22 -21.01
C MET A 26 26.20 -14.89 -19.72
N GLN A 27 25.63 -16.04 -19.35
CA GLN A 27 26.00 -16.84 -18.17
C GLN A 27 26.01 -16.02 -16.85
N LEU A 28 25.03 -15.12 -16.69
CA LEU A 28 24.91 -14.38 -15.44
C LEU A 28 24.60 -15.33 -14.26
N PRO A 29 25.13 -15.04 -13.05
CA PRO A 29 24.91 -15.89 -11.88
C PRO A 29 23.47 -15.83 -11.40
N GLY A 30 23.05 -16.78 -10.56
CA GLY A 30 21.76 -16.72 -9.86
C GLY A 30 20.51 -17.03 -10.69
N GLY A 31 20.66 -17.59 -11.90
CA GLY A 31 19.54 -18.00 -12.75
C GLY A 31 18.69 -19.10 -12.11
N LYS A 32 17.49 -18.74 -11.65
CA LYS A 32 16.52 -19.68 -11.06
C LYS A 32 15.69 -20.32 -12.16
N LYS A 33 15.89 -21.64 -12.38
CA LYS A 33 15.07 -22.41 -13.34
C LYS A 33 13.65 -22.61 -12.82
N THR A 34 12.69 -22.41 -13.71
CA THR A 34 11.27 -22.71 -13.52
C THR A 34 10.83 -23.79 -14.52
N LYS A 35 9.57 -24.22 -14.45
CA LYS A 35 9.03 -25.20 -15.42
C LYS A 35 9.06 -24.70 -16.87
N THR A 36 9.08 -23.38 -17.10
CA THR A 36 8.98 -22.75 -18.42
C THR A 36 10.27 -22.04 -18.86
N GLY A 37 11.37 -22.19 -18.12
CA GLY A 37 12.65 -21.53 -18.37
C GLY A 37 13.20 -20.80 -17.15
N TYR A 38 14.06 -19.81 -17.33
CA TYR A 38 14.61 -19.04 -16.23
C TYR A 38 13.63 -17.96 -15.75
N SER A 39 13.60 -17.76 -14.44
CA SER A 39 12.86 -16.63 -13.87
C SER A 39 13.55 -15.32 -14.21
N THR A 40 12.80 -14.40 -14.80
CA THR A 40 13.21 -13.02 -15.05
C THR A 40 12.30 -12.05 -14.27
N ALA A 41 11.76 -12.49 -13.13
CA ALA A 41 10.96 -11.67 -12.23
C ALA A 41 11.82 -10.53 -11.64
N ALA A 42 11.18 -9.43 -11.25
CA ALA A 42 11.87 -8.24 -10.79
C ALA A 42 12.82 -8.53 -9.61
N ASP A 43 12.35 -9.31 -8.63
CA ASP A 43 13.13 -9.71 -7.46
C ASP A 43 14.42 -10.49 -7.77
N VAL A 44 14.45 -11.22 -8.91
CA VAL A 44 15.64 -11.90 -9.40
C VAL A 44 16.58 -10.93 -10.09
N LEU A 45 16.04 -10.05 -10.95
CA LEU A 45 16.84 -9.10 -11.73
C LEU A 45 17.41 -7.98 -10.85
N GLU A 46 16.66 -7.49 -9.86
CA GLU A 46 17.12 -6.44 -8.93
C GLU A 46 18.39 -6.84 -8.17
N LYS A 47 18.56 -8.13 -7.85
CA LYS A 47 19.78 -8.64 -7.21
C LYS A 47 21.01 -8.62 -8.12
N LEU A 48 20.79 -8.69 -9.43
CA LEU A 48 21.86 -8.71 -10.44
C LEU A 48 22.18 -7.32 -10.98
N ALA A 49 21.24 -6.37 -10.89
CA ALA A 49 21.36 -5.04 -11.46
C ALA A 49 22.60 -4.26 -10.98
N PRO A 50 23.06 -4.34 -9.70
CA PRO A 50 24.24 -3.60 -9.24
C PRO A 50 25.55 -4.01 -9.95
N GLU A 51 25.66 -5.29 -10.35
CA GLU A 51 26.86 -5.84 -10.97
C GLU A 51 26.77 -5.96 -12.49
N HIS A 52 25.55 -5.87 -13.04
CA HIS A 52 25.28 -6.12 -14.46
C HIS A 52 24.47 -4.96 -15.11
N PRO A 53 25.13 -4.03 -15.82
CA PRO A 53 24.47 -2.87 -16.44
C PRO A 53 23.30 -3.22 -17.37
N ILE A 54 23.40 -4.33 -18.11
CA ILE A 54 22.30 -4.79 -18.97
C ILE A 54 21.02 -5.07 -18.16
N VAL A 55 21.15 -5.63 -16.94
CA VAL A 55 20.00 -5.95 -16.08
C VAL A 55 19.35 -4.68 -15.58
N ALA A 56 20.13 -3.68 -15.19
CA ALA A 56 19.62 -2.36 -14.82
C ALA A 56 18.84 -1.71 -15.98
N SER A 57 19.40 -1.74 -17.20
CA SER A 57 18.72 -1.24 -18.41
C SER A 57 17.44 -2.00 -18.73
N ILE A 58 17.38 -3.31 -18.48
CA ILE A 58 16.17 -4.13 -18.69
C ILE A 58 15.08 -3.78 -17.68
N LEU A 59 15.42 -3.57 -16.42
CA LEU A 59 14.48 -3.15 -15.38
C LEU A 59 13.87 -1.78 -15.71
N GLU A 60 14.71 -0.84 -16.12
CA GLU A 60 14.27 0.49 -16.59
C GLU A 60 13.36 0.37 -17.81
N TYR A 61 13.78 -0.36 -18.83
CA TYR A 61 12.96 -0.60 -20.03
C TYR A 61 11.60 -1.19 -19.71
N ARG A 62 11.54 -2.22 -18.86
CA ARG A 62 10.28 -2.85 -18.44
C ARG A 62 9.36 -1.88 -17.72
N THR A 63 9.95 -1.04 -16.89
CA THR A 63 9.21 0.01 -16.18
C THR A 63 8.59 1.01 -17.15
N LEU A 64 9.40 1.54 -18.08
CA LEU A 64 8.92 2.47 -19.12
C LEU A 64 7.90 1.83 -20.07
N ALA A 65 8.15 0.58 -20.49
CA ALA A 65 7.24 -0.16 -21.34
C ALA A 65 5.88 -0.38 -20.66
N LYS A 66 5.86 -0.69 -19.36
CA LYS A 66 4.64 -0.81 -18.58
C LYS A 66 3.91 0.52 -18.44
N LEU A 67 4.63 1.60 -18.13
CA LEU A 67 4.04 2.94 -18.04
C LEU A 67 3.40 3.34 -19.38
N LYS A 68 4.10 3.11 -20.50
CA LYS A 68 3.59 3.40 -21.82
C LYS A 68 2.35 2.56 -22.15
N SER A 69 2.46 1.24 -22.10
CA SER A 69 1.40 0.35 -22.57
C SER A 69 0.15 0.37 -21.70
N THR A 70 0.32 0.41 -20.35
CA THR A 70 -0.81 0.32 -19.42
C THR A 70 -1.46 1.68 -19.19
N TYR A 71 -0.66 2.74 -19.07
CA TYR A 71 -1.18 4.04 -18.67
C TYR A 71 -1.22 5.06 -19.80
N ALA A 72 -0.12 5.28 -20.55
CA ALA A 72 -0.12 6.29 -21.62
C ALA A 72 -1.03 5.87 -22.79
N ASP A 73 -0.81 4.67 -23.34
CA ASP A 73 -1.62 4.17 -24.46
C ASP A 73 -2.93 3.53 -23.95
N GLY A 74 -2.87 2.79 -22.84
CA GLY A 74 -3.99 2.01 -22.34
C GLY A 74 -5.15 2.87 -21.82
N LEU A 75 -4.89 3.96 -21.10
CA LEU A 75 -5.95 4.81 -20.56
C LEU A 75 -6.73 5.54 -21.65
N ALA A 76 -6.09 5.88 -22.77
CA ALA A 76 -6.76 6.55 -23.89
C ALA A 76 -7.96 5.75 -24.42
N GLY A 77 -7.88 4.41 -24.40
CA GLY A 77 -8.97 3.53 -24.81
C GLY A 77 -10.20 3.52 -23.90
N PHE A 78 -10.08 4.08 -22.70
CA PHE A 78 -11.16 4.17 -21.70
C PHE A 78 -11.82 5.54 -21.64
N ILE A 79 -11.41 6.49 -22.48
CA ILE A 79 -12.04 7.82 -22.52
C ILE A 79 -13.42 7.68 -23.17
N GLY A 80 -14.46 7.97 -22.40
CA GLY A 80 -15.84 7.93 -22.87
C GLY A 80 -16.22 9.09 -23.78
N PRO A 81 -17.45 9.07 -24.34
CA PRO A 81 -17.97 10.13 -25.21
C PRO A 81 -18.05 11.49 -24.54
N ASP A 82 -18.13 11.53 -23.21
CA ASP A 82 -18.14 12.71 -22.37
C ASP A 82 -16.72 13.25 -22.04
N GLY A 83 -15.68 12.64 -22.62
CA GLY A 83 -14.28 13.00 -22.37
C GLY A 83 -13.74 12.53 -21.01
N ARG A 84 -14.47 11.65 -20.29
CA ARG A 84 -14.10 11.16 -18.96
C ARG A 84 -13.78 9.66 -18.99
N ILE A 85 -13.03 9.24 -17.96
CA ILE A 85 -12.75 7.81 -17.73
C ILE A 85 -13.66 7.34 -16.59
N HIS A 86 -14.44 6.30 -16.84
CA HIS A 86 -15.34 5.66 -15.90
C HIS A 86 -14.84 4.27 -15.56
N SER A 87 -14.40 4.09 -14.30
CA SER A 87 -13.95 2.79 -13.79
C SER A 87 -15.11 2.03 -13.15
N THR A 88 -15.02 0.72 -13.16
CA THR A 88 -15.93 -0.16 -12.40
C THR A 88 -15.34 -0.42 -11.02
N PHE A 89 -16.07 -0.06 -9.97
CA PHE A 89 -15.70 -0.29 -8.58
C PHE A 89 -16.44 -1.51 -8.03
N ASN A 90 -15.68 -2.55 -7.65
CA ASN A 90 -16.22 -3.80 -7.14
C ASN A 90 -16.13 -3.82 -5.61
N GLN A 91 -17.27 -4.01 -4.94
CA GLN A 91 -17.36 -4.01 -3.47
C GLN A 91 -17.22 -5.39 -2.84
N THR A 92 -17.32 -6.48 -3.61
CA THR A 92 -17.44 -7.84 -3.13
C THR A 92 -16.30 -8.78 -3.53
N ILE A 93 -15.29 -8.28 -4.24
CA ILE A 93 -14.20 -9.10 -4.80
C ILE A 93 -13.09 -9.35 -3.79
N THR A 94 -12.70 -8.31 -3.01
CA THR A 94 -11.56 -8.44 -2.11
C THR A 94 -11.94 -9.16 -0.83
N ALA A 95 -11.04 -10.02 -0.35
CA ALA A 95 -11.25 -10.76 0.91
C ALA A 95 -11.16 -9.88 2.17
N THR A 96 -10.63 -8.65 2.06
CA THR A 96 -10.49 -7.71 3.18
C THR A 96 -11.63 -6.71 3.28
N GLY A 97 -12.56 -6.69 2.32
CA GLY A 97 -13.60 -5.68 2.24
C GLY A 97 -13.18 -4.37 1.56
N ARG A 98 -11.92 -4.25 1.10
CA ARG A 98 -11.52 -3.12 0.25
C ARG A 98 -12.32 -3.11 -1.05
N ILE A 99 -12.52 -1.93 -1.63
CA ILE A 99 -13.05 -1.78 -3.00
C ILE A 99 -11.89 -2.07 -3.97
N SER A 100 -12.17 -2.74 -5.06
CA SER A 100 -11.25 -2.88 -6.19
C SER A 100 -11.76 -2.09 -7.40
N SER A 101 -10.85 -1.67 -8.27
CA SER A 101 -11.13 -0.89 -9.47
C SER A 101 -10.69 -1.65 -10.70
N THR A 102 -11.55 -1.73 -11.74
CA THR A 102 -11.28 -2.42 -13.00
C THR A 102 -11.83 -1.61 -14.18
N GLU A 103 -11.22 -1.78 -15.34
CA GLU A 103 -11.66 -1.23 -16.62
C GLU A 103 -11.85 0.30 -16.65
N PRO A 104 -10.77 1.07 -16.36
CA PRO A 104 -9.42 0.71 -15.99
C PRO A 104 -9.25 0.61 -14.46
N ASN A 105 -8.15 -0.02 -13.99
CA ASN A 105 -7.79 0.02 -12.59
C ASN A 105 -7.13 1.37 -12.24
N LEU A 106 -7.90 2.29 -11.65
CA LEU A 106 -7.42 3.61 -11.23
C LEU A 106 -6.70 3.60 -9.88
N GLN A 107 -6.80 2.51 -9.11
CA GLN A 107 -6.14 2.38 -7.79
C GLN A 107 -4.67 1.97 -7.89
N ASN A 108 -4.18 1.57 -9.08
CA ASN A 108 -2.82 1.10 -9.29
C ASN A 108 -1.94 2.08 -10.09
N ILE A 109 -2.37 3.33 -10.26
CA ILE A 109 -1.54 4.35 -10.92
C ILE A 109 -0.32 4.63 -10.04
N PRO A 110 0.92 4.48 -10.58
CA PRO A 110 2.13 4.55 -9.78
C PRO A 110 2.29 5.88 -9.06
N VAL A 111 2.71 5.82 -7.78
CA VAL A 111 2.96 7.01 -6.93
C VAL A 111 4.40 7.13 -6.46
N ARG A 112 5.18 6.04 -6.51
CA ARG A 112 6.56 6.00 -5.97
C ARG A 112 7.59 6.53 -6.95
N MET A 113 7.37 6.31 -8.24
CA MET A 113 8.27 6.73 -9.31
C MET A 113 7.81 8.06 -9.89
N GLU A 114 8.74 8.98 -10.10
CA GLU A 114 8.47 10.31 -10.66
C GLU A 114 7.68 10.24 -11.98
N LEU A 115 8.18 9.48 -12.96
CA LEU A 115 7.50 9.28 -14.26
C LEU A 115 6.10 8.67 -14.10
N GLY A 116 5.93 7.74 -13.14
CA GLY A 116 4.63 7.16 -12.85
C GLY A 116 3.65 8.17 -12.26
N ARG A 117 4.13 9.04 -11.36
CA ARG A 117 3.33 10.13 -10.79
C ARG A 117 2.85 11.12 -11.86
N LEU A 118 3.64 11.38 -12.90
CA LEU A 118 3.26 12.26 -13.99
C LEU A 118 1.99 11.81 -14.72
N ILE A 119 1.67 10.50 -14.72
CA ILE A 119 0.41 9.98 -15.28
C ILE A 119 -0.81 10.64 -14.61
N ARG A 120 -0.71 10.99 -13.34
CA ARG A 120 -1.81 11.67 -12.61
C ARG A 120 -2.13 13.07 -13.14
N LYS A 121 -1.23 13.70 -13.90
CA LYS A 121 -1.48 15.02 -14.53
C LYS A 121 -2.54 14.99 -15.62
N VAL A 122 -2.81 13.82 -16.23
CA VAL A 122 -3.83 13.70 -17.28
C VAL A 122 -5.25 13.71 -16.72
N PHE A 123 -5.41 13.44 -15.42
CA PHE A 123 -6.70 13.51 -14.74
C PHE A 123 -6.93 14.94 -14.26
N VAL A 124 -7.85 15.62 -14.92
CA VAL A 124 -8.21 17.00 -14.63
C VAL A 124 -9.69 17.09 -14.24
N PRO A 125 -10.07 18.00 -13.35
CA PRO A 125 -11.48 18.21 -13.02
C PRO A 125 -12.20 18.92 -14.19
N LYS A 126 -13.53 18.90 -14.17
CA LYS A 126 -14.31 19.69 -15.12
C LYS A 126 -14.03 21.21 -14.95
N PRO A 127 -14.30 22.04 -15.99
CA PRO A 127 -14.15 23.48 -15.89
C PRO A 127 -14.93 24.08 -14.69
N GLY A 128 -14.29 24.98 -13.95
CA GLY A 128 -14.85 25.59 -12.73
C GLY A 128 -14.71 24.74 -11.47
N CYS A 129 -13.99 23.60 -11.55
CA CYS A 129 -13.71 22.74 -10.42
C CYS A 129 -12.21 22.57 -10.18
N VAL A 130 -11.89 22.10 -8.98
CA VAL A 130 -10.58 21.64 -8.54
C VAL A 130 -10.73 20.25 -7.92
N PHE A 131 -9.64 19.48 -7.88
CA PHE A 131 -9.61 18.26 -7.08
C PHE A 131 -9.26 18.59 -5.63
N VAL A 132 -9.95 17.91 -4.73
CA VAL A 132 -9.60 17.84 -3.30
C VAL A 132 -9.36 16.38 -2.98
N ASP A 133 -8.12 16.05 -2.63
CA ASP A 133 -7.71 14.71 -2.20
C ASP A 133 -7.54 14.72 -0.67
N ALA A 134 -8.14 13.77 0.00
CA ALA A 134 -8.00 13.57 1.43
C ALA A 134 -7.63 12.13 1.73
N ASP A 135 -6.47 11.93 2.36
CA ASP A 135 -5.85 10.64 2.64
C ASP A 135 -5.72 10.43 4.15
N TYR A 136 -6.12 9.27 4.65
CA TYR A 136 -5.91 8.94 6.06
C TYR A 136 -4.42 8.80 6.38
N SER A 137 -3.97 9.55 7.36
CA SER A 137 -2.61 9.41 7.88
C SER A 137 -2.48 8.12 8.70
N GLN A 138 -1.89 7.09 8.08
CA GLN A 138 -1.51 5.82 8.70
C GLN A 138 -2.67 5.08 9.40
N ILE A 139 -3.82 4.98 8.75
CA ILE A 139 -5.03 4.40 9.33
C ILE A 139 -4.81 2.98 9.89
N GLU A 140 -4.05 2.11 9.19
CA GLU A 140 -3.83 0.73 9.64
C GLU A 140 -3.05 0.67 10.96
N LEU A 141 -2.07 1.56 11.17
CA LEU A 141 -1.34 1.64 12.45
C LEU A 141 -2.21 2.22 13.56
N ARG A 142 -3.09 3.17 13.28
CA ARG A 142 -4.06 3.71 14.24
C ARG A 142 -5.09 2.66 14.63
N VAL A 143 -5.55 1.85 13.69
CA VAL A 143 -6.40 0.69 13.93
C VAL A 143 -5.66 -0.35 14.78
N LEU A 144 -4.38 -0.63 14.49
CA LEU A 144 -3.55 -1.53 15.29
C LEU A 144 -3.43 -1.02 16.75
N ALA A 145 -3.17 0.27 16.95
CA ALA A 145 -3.09 0.87 18.28
C ALA A 145 -4.39 0.65 19.07
N HIS A 146 -5.54 0.89 18.44
CA HIS A 146 -6.84 0.70 19.06
C HIS A 146 -7.13 -0.77 19.38
N LEU A 147 -6.94 -1.67 18.42
CA LEU A 147 -7.28 -3.08 18.59
C LEU A 147 -6.34 -3.82 19.55
N SER A 148 -5.05 -3.49 19.54
CA SER A 148 -4.05 -4.08 20.45
C SER A 148 -4.14 -3.53 21.87
N ARG A 149 -4.73 -2.34 22.04
CA ARG A 149 -4.74 -1.59 23.31
C ARG A 149 -3.33 -1.39 23.90
N ASP A 150 -2.33 -1.32 23.05
CA ASP A 150 -0.97 -1.05 23.48
C ASP A 150 -0.83 0.42 23.90
N GLU A 151 -0.66 0.64 25.21
CA GLU A 151 -0.64 1.99 25.80
C GLU A 151 0.51 2.85 25.26
N ARG A 152 1.68 2.25 24.96
CA ARG A 152 2.82 2.99 24.42
C ARG A 152 2.55 3.47 23.01
N LEU A 153 1.96 2.62 22.17
CA LEU A 153 1.59 3.00 20.81
C LEU A 153 0.46 4.05 20.81
N ILE A 154 -0.54 3.90 21.69
CA ILE A 154 -1.62 4.87 21.87
C ILE A 154 -1.05 6.22 22.33
N GLN A 155 -0.14 6.23 23.31
CA GLN A 155 0.48 7.45 23.80
C GLN A 155 1.30 8.14 22.72
N ALA A 156 2.08 7.38 21.94
CA ALA A 156 2.85 7.91 20.82
C ALA A 156 1.97 8.68 19.79
N TYR A 157 0.75 8.20 19.56
CA TYR A 157 -0.21 8.92 18.71
C TYR A 157 -0.85 10.15 19.38
N ARG A 158 -1.02 10.13 20.70
CA ARG A 158 -1.55 11.29 21.45
C ARG A 158 -0.58 12.45 21.52
N ASP A 159 0.71 12.13 21.58
CA ASP A 159 1.78 13.14 21.60
C ASP A 159 1.97 13.84 20.23
N ALA A 160 1.19 13.44 19.21
CA ALA A 160 1.11 14.05 17.88
C ALA A 160 2.44 14.17 17.12
N GLU A 161 3.37 13.25 17.37
CA GLU A 161 4.69 13.24 16.76
C GLU A 161 4.81 12.19 15.64
N ASP A 162 5.93 12.18 14.94
CA ASP A 162 6.28 11.21 13.92
C ASP A 162 6.41 9.79 14.51
N ILE A 163 5.35 8.97 14.36
CA ILE A 163 5.28 7.60 14.91
C ILE A 163 6.47 6.73 14.50
N HIS A 164 7.02 6.91 13.32
CA HIS A 164 8.17 6.13 12.88
C HIS A 164 9.46 6.57 13.57
N ARG A 165 9.57 7.86 13.87
CA ARG A 165 10.67 8.41 14.64
C ARG A 165 10.58 8.02 16.11
N ILE A 166 9.37 8.04 16.69
CA ILE A 166 9.10 7.55 18.04
C ILE A 166 9.46 6.06 18.15
N THR A 167 8.99 5.24 17.21
CA THR A 167 9.33 3.81 17.18
C THR A 167 10.83 3.59 17.11
N ALA A 168 11.54 4.32 16.25
CA ALA A 168 13.00 4.24 16.18
C ALA A 168 13.67 4.61 17.50
N SER A 169 13.26 5.72 18.12
CA SER A 169 13.74 6.17 19.42
C SER A 169 13.55 5.11 20.52
N GLN A 170 12.36 4.55 20.61
CA GLN A 170 12.00 3.57 21.63
C GLN A 170 12.68 2.21 21.42
N VAL A 171 12.72 1.71 20.19
CA VAL A 171 13.31 0.41 19.85
C VAL A 171 14.84 0.42 19.97
N PHE A 172 15.50 1.52 19.63
CA PHE A 172 16.95 1.66 19.71
C PHE A 172 17.45 2.33 20.99
N HIS A 173 16.54 2.78 21.86
CA HIS A 173 16.85 3.51 23.10
C HIS A 173 17.74 4.74 22.84
N ILE A 174 17.41 5.53 21.80
CA ILE A 174 18.08 6.78 21.47
C ILE A 174 17.13 7.96 21.63
N PRO A 175 17.63 9.15 21.98
CA PRO A 175 16.81 10.34 22.06
C PRO A 175 16.06 10.61 20.74
N PHE A 176 14.83 11.10 20.84
CA PHE A 176 14.00 11.36 19.65
C PHE A 176 14.69 12.26 18.63
N ASP A 177 15.39 13.30 19.08
CA ASP A 177 16.09 14.25 18.21
C ASP A 177 17.34 13.68 17.55
N GLU A 178 17.90 12.60 18.08
CA GLU A 178 19.08 11.92 17.54
C GLU A 178 18.72 10.79 16.53
N VAL A 179 17.44 10.51 16.31
CA VAL A 179 16.99 9.52 15.33
C VAL A 179 17.39 9.96 13.92
N THR A 180 18.24 9.16 13.29
CA THR A 180 18.70 9.40 11.92
C THR A 180 17.61 9.10 10.89
N PRO A 181 17.67 9.69 9.68
CA PRO A 181 16.75 9.36 8.58
C PRO A 181 16.72 7.87 8.22
N LEU A 182 17.87 7.18 8.34
CA LEU A 182 17.97 5.74 8.10
C LEU A 182 17.19 4.94 9.15
N GLN A 183 17.37 5.26 10.44
CA GLN A 183 16.65 4.59 11.54
C GLN A 183 15.15 4.82 11.45
N ARG A 184 14.72 6.05 11.14
CA ARG A 184 13.31 6.36 10.88
C ARG A 184 12.74 5.56 9.72
N ARG A 185 13.49 5.43 8.61
CA ARG A 185 13.09 4.62 7.45
C ARG A 185 12.96 3.14 7.82
N ASN A 186 13.90 2.62 8.59
CA ASN A 186 13.88 1.22 9.04
C ASN A 186 12.68 0.99 9.98
N ALA A 187 12.44 1.89 10.93
CA ALA A 187 11.27 1.83 11.80
C ALA A 187 9.96 1.89 11.01
N LYS A 188 9.89 2.71 9.96
CA LYS A 188 8.74 2.74 9.05
C LYS A 188 8.51 1.37 8.39
N ALA A 189 9.54 0.72 7.88
CA ALA A 189 9.43 -0.61 7.27
C ALA A 189 8.99 -1.67 8.31
N VAL A 190 9.48 -1.59 9.54
CA VAL A 190 9.06 -2.50 10.63
C VAL A 190 7.61 -2.25 11.02
N ASN A 191 7.20 -1.00 11.26
CA ASN A 191 5.83 -0.65 11.61
C ASN A 191 4.81 -1.22 10.61
N PHE A 192 5.05 -1.00 9.31
CA PHE A 192 4.21 -1.58 8.27
C PHE A 192 4.37 -3.09 8.17
N GLY A 193 5.60 -3.59 8.26
CA GLY A 193 5.88 -5.02 8.24
C GLY A 193 5.12 -5.79 9.31
N ILE A 194 5.06 -5.28 10.54
CA ILE A 194 4.31 -5.89 11.64
C ILE A 194 2.81 -5.99 11.33
N VAL A 195 2.22 -4.91 10.77
CA VAL A 195 0.80 -4.92 10.33
C VAL A 195 0.55 -6.03 9.30
N TYR A 196 1.53 -6.29 8.42
CA TYR A 196 1.42 -7.32 7.39
C TYR A 196 1.94 -8.70 7.82
N GLY A 197 2.32 -8.88 9.09
CA GLY A 197 2.85 -10.13 9.61
C GLY A 197 4.19 -10.52 8.99
N ILE A 198 5.09 -9.54 8.81
CA ILE A 198 6.40 -9.76 8.18
C ILE A 198 7.24 -10.77 8.96
N SER A 199 7.95 -11.64 8.24
CA SER A 199 8.97 -12.51 8.80
C SER A 199 10.34 -11.83 8.84
N SER A 200 11.25 -12.34 9.69
CA SER A 200 12.64 -11.87 9.71
C SER A 200 13.32 -11.98 8.34
N PHE A 201 12.94 -12.97 7.53
CA PHE A 201 13.41 -13.11 6.16
C PHE A 201 12.87 -11.96 5.28
N GLY A 202 11.57 -11.66 5.32
CA GLY A 202 10.99 -10.55 4.56
C GLY A 202 11.62 -9.21 4.94
N LEU A 203 11.71 -8.93 6.25
CA LEU A 203 12.31 -7.69 6.74
C LEU A 203 13.79 -7.57 6.36
N SER A 204 14.55 -8.66 6.38
CA SER A 204 15.97 -8.64 5.97
C SER A 204 16.15 -8.28 4.50
N GLN A 205 15.23 -8.72 3.63
CA GLN A 205 15.24 -8.34 2.22
C GLN A 205 14.86 -6.86 2.02
N ASP A 206 13.81 -6.40 2.72
CA ASP A 206 13.30 -5.02 2.59
C ASP A 206 14.32 -3.99 3.07
N LEU A 207 15.07 -4.30 4.13
CA LEU A 207 16.07 -3.40 4.71
C LEU A 207 17.49 -3.63 4.22
N SER A 208 17.74 -4.70 3.44
CA SER A 208 19.09 -5.12 3.02
C SER A 208 20.03 -5.36 4.21
N ILE A 209 19.52 -5.99 5.26
CA ILE A 209 20.25 -6.39 6.48
C ILE A 209 20.29 -7.90 6.63
N SER A 210 21.10 -8.41 7.56
CA SER A 210 21.13 -9.83 7.85
C SER A 210 19.80 -10.31 8.48
N ARG A 211 19.47 -11.59 8.31
CA ARG A 211 18.29 -12.18 8.94
C ARG A 211 18.35 -12.13 10.47
N LYS A 212 19.54 -12.15 11.04
CA LYS A 212 19.75 -12.03 12.48
C LYS A 212 19.38 -10.63 12.97
N GLU A 213 19.89 -9.59 12.32
CA GLU A 213 19.54 -8.20 12.64
C GLU A 213 18.04 -7.94 12.48
N ALA A 214 17.41 -8.48 11.44
CA ALA A 214 15.97 -8.38 11.23
C ALA A 214 15.17 -9.07 12.36
N SER A 215 15.63 -10.22 12.86
CA SER A 215 15.00 -10.93 13.99
C SER A 215 15.13 -10.11 15.27
N GLU A 216 16.33 -9.61 15.58
CA GLU A 216 16.59 -8.76 16.75
C GLU A 216 15.73 -7.48 16.70
N TYR A 217 15.52 -6.91 15.50
CA TYR A 217 14.67 -5.73 15.35
C TYR A 217 13.20 -6.04 15.68
N ILE A 218 12.67 -7.16 15.18
CA ILE A 218 11.30 -7.60 15.46
C ILE A 218 11.12 -7.90 16.95
N GLU A 219 12.11 -8.56 17.57
CA GLU A 219 12.09 -8.86 19.01
C GLU A 219 12.03 -7.58 19.85
N LYS A 220 12.93 -6.63 19.62
CA LYS A 220 12.94 -5.32 20.28
C LYS A 220 11.64 -4.54 20.07
N TYR A 221 11.07 -4.62 18.87
CA TYR A 221 9.77 -4.00 18.58
C TYR A 221 8.67 -4.57 19.50
N PHE A 222 8.61 -5.88 19.64
CA PHE A 222 7.61 -6.53 20.50
C PHE A 222 7.89 -6.40 22.01
N GLU A 223 9.15 -6.23 22.40
CA GLU A 223 9.51 -5.83 23.77
C GLU A 223 9.03 -4.40 24.07
N THR A 224 9.15 -3.53 23.10
CA THR A 224 8.67 -2.14 23.19
C THR A 224 7.15 -2.06 23.21
N TYR A 225 6.48 -2.88 22.41
CA TYR A 225 5.02 -2.89 22.23
C TYR A 225 4.42 -4.28 22.55
N PRO A 226 4.42 -4.72 23.82
CA PRO A 226 3.98 -6.07 24.20
C PRO A 226 2.49 -6.32 23.95
N GLY A 227 1.65 -5.26 24.00
CA GLY A 227 0.23 -5.34 23.67
C GLY A 227 -0.02 -5.73 22.23
N ILE A 228 0.82 -5.25 21.29
CA ILE A 228 0.73 -5.63 19.87
C ILE A 228 1.03 -7.12 19.71
N LYS A 229 2.10 -7.63 20.36
CA LYS A 229 2.44 -9.05 20.27
C LYS A 229 1.31 -9.92 20.78
N SER A 230 0.80 -9.64 21.96
CA SER A 230 -0.31 -10.40 22.56
C SER A 230 -1.56 -10.38 21.70
N PHE A 231 -1.88 -9.23 21.07
CA PHE A 231 -3.00 -9.09 20.17
C PHE A 231 -2.83 -9.95 18.91
N LEU A 232 -1.68 -9.88 18.23
CA LEU A 232 -1.41 -10.62 17.00
C LEU A 232 -1.39 -12.13 17.25
N ASP A 233 -0.76 -12.60 18.32
CA ASP A 233 -0.75 -14.01 18.72
C ASP A 233 -2.20 -14.48 19.01
N GLY A 234 -2.98 -13.69 19.72
CA GLY A 234 -4.38 -13.98 20.00
C GLY A 234 -5.25 -14.05 18.76
N LEU A 235 -4.99 -13.23 17.73
CA LEU A 235 -5.70 -13.33 16.44
C LEU A 235 -5.45 -14.68 15.75
N VAL A 236 -4.20 -15.15 15.74
CA VAL A 236 -3.83 -16.44 15.14
C VAL A 236 -4.48 -17.60 15.89
N GLU A 237 -4.42 -17.59 17.24
CA GLU A 237 -5.04 -18.63 18.08
C GLU A 237 -6.56 -18.68 17.89
N ASN A 238 -7.23 -17.53 17.93
CA ASN A 238 -8.66 -17.42 17.70
C ASN A 238 -9.05 -17.88 16.28
N ALA A 239 -8.25 -17.52 15.27
CA ALA A 239 -8.48 -17.95 13.90
C ALA A 239 -8.36 -19.47 13.73
N LYS A 240 -7.35 -20.09 14.39
CA LYS A 240 -7.21 -21.57 14.42
C LYS A 240 -8.42 -22.25 15.07
N LYS A 241 -8.94 -21.68 16.15
CA LYS A 241 -10.10 -22.23 16.89
C LYS A 241 -11.40 -22.03 16.12
N ASN A 242 -11.67 -20.83 15.63
CA ASN A 242 -12.96 -20.44 15.06
C ASN A 242 -13.05 -20.68 13.55
N GLY A 243 -11.91 -20.77 12.84
CA GLY A 243 -11.84 -20.91 11.39
C GLY A 243 -12.04 -19.60 10.62
N TYR A 244 -12.10 -18.46 11.30
CA TYR A 244 -12.21 -17.12 10.70
C TYR A 244 -11.63 -16.05 11.62
N VAL A 245 -11.39 -14.87 11.05
CA VAL A 245 -11.08 -13.61 11.77
C VAL A 245 -12.17 -12.58 11.48
N THR A 246 -12.27 -11.54 12.34
CA THR A 246 -13.26 -10.48 12.20
C THR A 246 -12.62 -9.10 12.27
N THR A 247 -13.21 -8.12 11.56
CA THR A 247 -12.91 -6.70 11.77
C THR A 247 -13.62 -6.16 13.02
N LEU A 248 -13.32 -4.91 13.39
CA LEU A 248 -14.00 -4.17 14.46
C LEU A 248 -15.54 -4.14 14.23
N TYR A 249 -15.96 -4.09 12.98
CA TYR A 249 -17.38 -4.04 12.58
C TYR A 249 -17.99 -5.41 12.28
N GLY A 250 -17.30 -6.50 12.66
CA GLY A 250 -17.86 -7.86 12.54
C GLY A 250 -17.78 -8.47 11.14
N ARG A 251 -17.09 -7.86 10.18
CA ARG A 251 -16.81 -8.48 8.87
C ARG A 251 -15.96 -9.71 9.06
N ARG A 252 -16.44 -10.87 8.60
CA ARG A 252 -15.75 -12.16 8.75
C ARG A 252 -14.91 -12.49 7.52
N ARG A 253 -13.71 -13.00 7.76
CA ARG A 253 -12.85 -13.62 6.75
C ARG A 253 -12.59 -15.08 7.14
N PRO A 254 -13.08 -16.08 6.38
CA PRO A 254 -12.72 -17.48 6.58
C PRO A 254 -11.23 -17.72 6.38
N MET A 255 -10.65 -18.65 7.15
CA MET A 255 -9.22 -18.93 7.20
C MET A 255 -8.94 -20.42 6.92
N PRO A 256 -9.30 -20.96 5.73
CA PRO A 256 -9.08 -22.37 5.41
C PRO A 256 -7.59 -22.76 5.37
N GLU A 257 -6.72 -21.80 5.07
CA GLU A 257 -5.26 -21.98 4.96
C GLU A 257 -4.65 -22.49 6.27
N LEU A 258 -5.20 -22.12 7.42
CA LEU A 258 -4.72 -22.54 8.75
C LEU A 258 -4.88 -24.04 9.00
N LYS A 259 -5.76 -24.73 8.27
CA LYS A 259 -5.99 -26.18 8.37
C LYS A 259 -5.16 -26.98 7.36
N SER A 260 -4.38 -26.32 6.49
CA SER A 260 -3.58 -26.98 5.47
C SER A 260 -2.47 -27.85 6.10
N SER A 261 -2.23 -29.03 5.54
CA SER A 261 -1.07 -29.86 5.88
C SER A 261 0.26 -29.23 5.40
N ASN A 262 0.20 -28.36 4.40
CA ASN A 262 1.37 -27.66 3.86
C ASN A 262 1.80 -26.51 4.80
N PHE A 263 3.04 -26.56 5.28
CA PHE A 263 3.61 -25.55 6.16
C PHE A 263 3.57 -24.13 5.56
N MET A 264 3.91 -23.99 4.28
CA MET A 264 3.92 -22.68 3.62
C MET A 264 2.53 -22.04 3.57
N GLN A 265 1.49 -22.85 3.32
CA GLN A 265 0.11 -22.39 3.32
C GLN A 265 -0.35 -22.02 4.73
N ARG A 266 -0.01 -22.81 5.76
CA ARG A 266 -0.33 -22.46 7.14
C ARG A 266 0.34 -21.16 7.57
N SER A 267 1.65 -21.01 7.32
CA SER A 267 2.40 -19.81 7.63
C SER A 267 1.84 -18.57 6.89
N PHE A 268 1.40 -18.73 5.64
CA PHE A 268 0.67 -17.69 4.92
C PHE A 268 -0.66 -17.36 5.63
N GLY A 269 -1.42 -18.38 6.02
CA GLY A 269 -2.67 -18.21 6.77
C GLY A 269 -2.49 -17.46 8.09
N GLU A 270 -1.42 -17.72 8.83
CA GLU A 270 -1.12 -16.98 10.07
C GLU A 270 -0.87 -15.49 9.81
N ARG A 271 -0.09 -15.15 8.79
CA ARG A 271 0.10 -13.75 8.38
C ARG A 271 -1.20 -13.08 7.96
N VAL A 272 -2.02 -13.79 7.23
CA VAL A 272 -3.36 -13.30 6.83
C VAL A 272 -4.26 -13.09 8.04
N ALA A 273 -4.21 -13.98 9.04
CA ALA A 273 -4.99 -13.84 10.28
C ALA A 273 -4.60 -12.60 11.08
N MET A 274 -3.32 -12.23 11.10
CA MET A 274 -2.84 -11.01 11.73
C MET A 274 -3.27 -9.74 10.98
N ASN A 275 -3.14 -9.74 9.66
CA ASN A 275 -3.37 -8.56 8.82
C ASN A 275 -4.86 -8.28 8.57
N ALA A 276 -5.67 -9.31 8.30
CA ALA A 276 -7.03 -9.12 7.79
C ALA A 276 -7.95 -8.32 8.74
N PRO A 277 -7.92 -8.46 10.06
CA PRO A 277 -8.70 -7.62 10.96
C PRO A 277 -8.32 -6.14 10.89
N ILE A 278 -7.03 -5.84 10.76
CA ILE A 278 -6.50 -4.48 10.72
C ILE A 278 -6.87 -3.83 9.39
N GLN A 279 -6.49 -4.45 8.28
CA GLN A 279 -6.77 -3.94 6.93
C GLN A 279 -8.27 -3.88 6.64
N GLY A 280 -9.02 -4.89 7.10
CA GLY A 280 -10.47 -4.92 6.93
C GLY A 280 -11.18 -3.84 7.75
N THR A 281 -10.73 -3.55 8.97
CA THR A 281 -11.28 -2.45 9.78
C THR A 281 -11.00 -1.10 9.12
N ALA A 282 -9.79 -0.88 8.58
CA ALA A 282 -9.47 0.32 7.81
C ALA A 282 -10.40 0.45 6.58
N ALA A 283 -10.65 -0.65 5.86
CA ALA A 283 -11.57 -0.68 4.74
C ALA A 283 -13.04 -0.39 5.15
N ASP A 284 -13.46 -0.84 6.32
CA ASP A 284 -14.80 -0.53 6.85
C ASP A 284 -14.90 0.96 7.20
N ILE A 285 -13.88 1.53 7.86
CA ILE A 285 -13.84 2.96 8.23
C ILE A 285 -13.93 3.85 6.99
N ILE A 286 -13.12 3.61 5.95
CA ILE A 286 -13.19 4.47 4.75
C ILE A 286 -14.53 4.36 4.03
N LYS A 287 -15.18 3.20 4.06
CA LYS A 287 -16.54 3.06 3.51
C LYS A 287 -17.58 3.85 4.29
N ILE A 288 -17.48 3.87 5.61
CA ILE A 288 -18.32 4.71 6.47
C ILE A 288 -18.10 6.18 6.13
N ALA A 289 -16.83 6.61 6.06
CA ALA A 289 -16.48 7.97 5.65
C ALA A 289 -17.05 8.34 4.28
N MET A 290 -16.94 7.45 3.28
CA MET A 290 -17.51 7.67 1.94
C MET A 290 -19.02 7.92 1.98
N ILE A 291 -19.75 7.13 2.77
CA ILE A 291 -21.20 7.28 2.92
C ILE A 291 -21.51 8.64 3.55
N HIS A 292 -20.88 8.96 4.67
CA HIS A 292 -21.08 10.21 5.39
C HIS A 292 -20.77 11.43 4.52
N VAL A 293 -19.62 11.44 3.84
CA VAL A 293 -19.23 12.51 2.91
C VAL A 293 -20.27 12.65 1.80
N SER A 294 -20.67 11.55 1.15
CA SER A 294 -21.66 11.58 0.07
C SER A 294 -23.04 12.08 0.54
N GLU A 295 -23.49 11.64 1.71
CA GLU A 295 -24.77 12.08 2.29
C GLU A 295 -24.73 13.57 2.66
N ARG A 296 -23.61 14.02 3.22
CA ARG A 296 -23.45 15.41 3.61
C ARG A 296 -23.37 16.36 2.42
N LEU A 297 -22.65 16.01 1.36
CA LEU A 297 -22.63 16.75 0.11
C LEU A 297 -24.05 16.93 -0.47
N LYS A 298 -24.86 15.86 -0.44
CA LYS A 298 -26.27 15.90 -0.90
C LYS A 298 -27.14 16.74 0.02
N LYS A 299 -27.03 16.57 1.33
CA LYS A 299 -27.82 17.31 2.34
C LYS A 299 -27.60 18.81 2.26
N GLU A 300 -26.35 19.21 2.03
CA GLU A 300 -25.96 20.62 1.87
C GLU A 300 -26.17 21.13 0.44
N GLN A 301 -26.75 20.31 -0.46
CA GLN A 301 -27.09 20.61 -1.85
C GLN A 301 -25.89 21.09 -2.70
N LEU A 302 -24.69 20.58 -2.40
CA LEU A 302 -23.49 20.93 -3.13
C LEU A 302 -23.45 20.25 -4.50
N LYS A 303 -22.83 20.93 -5.48
CA LYS A 303 -22.57 20.41 -6.82
C LYS A 303 -21.31 19.56 -6.87
N SER A 304 -20.44 19.71 -5.90
CA SER A 304 -19.22 18.93 -5.68
C SER A 304 -19.53 17.44 -5.53
N ARG A 305 -18.64 16.56 -6.03
CA ARG A 305 -18.90 15.11 -6.08
C ARG A 305 -17.70 14.30 -5.62
N LEU A 306 -17.95 13.30 -4.78
CA LEU A 306 -17.00 12.23 -4.53
C LEU A 306 -16.91 11.36 -5.80
N ILE A 307 -15.72 11.31 -6.42
CA ILE A 307 -15.52 10.67 -7.73
C ILE A 307 -14.64 9.43 -7.67
N LEU A 308 -13.76 9.32 -6.67
CA LEU A 308 -12.79 8.24 -6.61
C LEU A 308 -12.43 7.90 -5.16
N GLN A 309 -12.26 6.62 -4.89
CA GLN A 309 -11.67 6.08 -3.68
C GLN A 309 -10.45 5.24 -4.05
N VAL A 310 -9.29 5.52 -3.46
CA VAL A 310 -8.05 4.78 -3.68
C VAL A 310 -7.45 4.41 -2.33
N HIS A 311 -7.46 3.12 -1.99
CA HIS A 311 -6.96 2.58 -0.71
C HIS A 311 -7.57 3.26 0.52
N ASP A 312 -6.95 4.31 1.03
CA ASP A 312 -7.30 5.10 2.20
C ASP A 312 -7.53 6.60 1.87
N GLU A 313 -7.62 6.95 0.58
CA GLU A 313 -7.90 8.30 0.10
C GLU A 313 -9.28 8.44 -0.54
N LEU A 314 -9.85 9.63 -0.43
CA LEU A 314 -11.06 10.09 -1.12
C LEU A 314 -10.73 11.28 -2.00
N LEU A 315 -11.13 11.22 -3.29
CA LEU A 315 -10.96 12.30 -4.24
C LEU A 315 -12.32 12.93 -4.58
N ILE A 316 -12.43 14.22 -4.35
CA ILE A 316 -13.62 15.02 -4.70
C ILE A 316 -13.30 15.96 -5.86
N GLU A 317 -14.21 16.00 -6.85
CA GLU A 317 -14.28 17.07 -7.84
C GLU A 317 -15.13 18.18 -7.23
N ALA A 318 -14.48 19.23 -6.73
CA ALA A 318 -15.11 20.32 -5.99
C ALA A 318 -15.30 21.55 -6.87
N GLU A 319 -16.51 22.12 -6.89
CA GLU A 319 -16.74 23.45 -7.44
C GLU A 319 -15.86 24.46 -6.68
N GLU A 320 -15.20 25.39 -7.38
CA GLU A 320 -14.28 26.35 -6.73
C GLU A 320 -15.00 27.20 -5.65
N SER A 321 -16.29 27.51 -5.87
CA SER A 321 -17.11 28.25 -4.91
C SER A 321 -17.49 27.48 -3.65
N GLU A 322 -17.38 26.14 -3.68
CA GLU A 322 -17.73 25.24 -2.58
C GLU A 322 -16.48 24.69 -1.86
N LEU A 323 -15.27 25.08 -2.28
CA LEU A 323 -14.01 24.46 -1.88
C LEU A 323 -13.82 24.36 -0.37
N GLU A 324 -14.01 25.45 0.37
CA GLU A 324 -13.78 25.45 1.83
C GLU A 324 -14.85 24.63 2.57
N GLN A 325 -16.07 24.59 2.06
CA GLN A 325 -17.14 23.75 2.60
C GLN A 325 -16.83 22.25 2.38
N VAL A 326 -16.36 21.88 1.18
CA VAL A 326 -15.94 20.52 0.85
C VAL A 326 -14.77 20.06 1.76
N LYS A 327 -13.77 20.93 1.97
CA LYS A 327 -12.66 20.63 2.89
C LYS A 327 -13.14 20.40 4.32
N THR A 328 -14.10 21.19 4.78
CA THR A 328 -14.69 21.03 6.11
C THR A 328 -15.43 19.70 6.23
N ILE A 329 -16.25 19.35 5.24
CA ILE A 329 -16.97 18.08 5.18
C ILE A 329 -15.99 16.91 5.21
N LEU A 330 -14.96 16.91 4.36
CA LEU A 330 -13.96 15.85 4.34
C LEU A 330 -13.29 15.68 5.69
N ARG A 331 -12.87 16.78 6.32
CA ARG A 331 -12.20 16.74 7.63
C ARG A 331 -13.12 16.17 8.70
N GLU A 332 -14.33 16.65 8.80
CA GLU A 332 -15.27 16.22 9.84
C GLU A 332 -15.71 14.77 9.65
N GLU A 333 -16.12 14.42 8.45
CA GLU A 333 -16.68 13.08 8.17
C GLU A 333 -15.61 11.97 8.14
N MET A 334 -14.42 12.26 7.63
CA MET A 334 -13.34 11.26 7.65
C MET A 334 -12.76 11.10 9.05
N GLN A 335 -12.47 12.19 9.77
CA GLN A 335 -11.95 12.09 11.13
C GLN A 335 -12.98 11.54 12.12
N GLY A 336 -14.27 11.78 11.88
CA GLY A 336 -15.39 11.32 12.69
C GLY A 336 -15.93 9.93 12.29
N ALA A 337 -15.37 9.27 11.28
CA ALA A 337 -15.90 7.99 10.76
C ALA A 337 -15.81 6.82 11.75
N ALA A 338 -14.97 6.89 12.76
CA ALA A 338 -14.84 5.88 13.81
C ALA A 338 -14.32 6.48 15.11
N GLU A 339 -14.82 5.96 16.24
CA GLU A 339 -14.30 6.26 17.58
C GLU A 339 -13.21 5.25 17.95
N LEU A 340 -11.95 5.66 17.80
CA LEU A 340 -10.78 4.85 18.17
C LEU A 340 -10.10 5.43 19.42
N SER A 341 -9.23 4.64 20.06
CA SER A 341 -8.37 5.09 21.18
C SER A 341 -7.38 6.18 20.77
N VAL A 342 -7.15 6.33 19.46
CA VAL A 342 -6.32 7.35 18.83
C VAL A 342 -7.16 8.08 17.77
N ARG A 343 -6.95 9.39 17.65
CA ARG A 343 -7.71 10.19 16.67
C ARG A 343 -7.36 9.77 15.24
N LEU A 344 -8.36 9.70 14.36
CA LEU A 344 -8.12 9.61 12.93
C LEU A 344 -7.68 10.99 12.40
N GLU A 345 -6.63 11.00 11.61
CA GLU A 345 -6.10 12.20 10.96
C GLU A 345 -6.04 12.02 9.47
N ILE A 346 -6.19 13.12 8.75
CA ILE A 346 -6.13 13.17 7.30
C ILE A 346 -5.13 14.22 6.84
N ASP A 347 -4.44 13.90 5.76
CA ASP A 347 -3.69 14.85 4.94
C ASP A 347 -4.57 15.25 3.76
N MET A 348 -4.68 16.57 3.49
CA MET A 348 -5.58 17.06 2.47
C MET A 348 -4.89 18.07 1.57
N HIS A 349 -4.97 17.83 0.27
CA HIS A 349 -4.39 18.66 -0.77
C HIS A 349 -5.42 19.06 -1.83
N THR A 350 -5.12 20.13 -2.56
CA THR A 350 -5.99 20.66 -3.62
C THR A 350 -5.15 20.90 -4.86
N GLY A 351 -5.70 20.59 -6.03
CA GLY A 351 -4.95 20.76 -7.28
C GLY A 351 -5.85 20.89 -8.51
N LYS A 352 -5.28 21.42 -9.59
CA LYS A 352 -5.91 21.50 -10.92
C LYS A 352 -5.80 20.19 -11.72
N ASN A 353 -5.14 19.23 -11.16
CA ASN A 353 -5.03 17.85 -11.64
C ASN A 353 -4.73 16.93 -10.45
N TRP A 354 -4.86 15.62 -10.64
CA TRP A 354 -4.66 14.68 -9.55
C TRP A 354 -3.21 14.60 -9.06
N TYR A 355 -2.22 14.98 -9.88
CA TYR A 355 -0.81 15.07 -9.45
C TYR A 355 -0.58 16.19 -8.42
N GLU A 356 -1.20 17.34 -8.63
CA GLU A 356 -1.11 18.50 -7.72
C GLU A 356 -1.91 18.29 -6.43
N ALA A 357 -3.00 17.51 -6.51
CA ALA A 357 -3.88 17.22 -5.38
C ALA A 357 -3.33 16.07 -4.49
N LYS A 358 -2.10 15.54 -4.76
CA LYS A 358 -1.55 14.41 -3.99
C LYS A 358 -0.21 14.73 -3.34
#